data_874cc5c0b8e7a3140346da8acd713923
#
_entry.id   874cc5c0b8e7a3140346da8acd713923
#
_cell.length_a   1.000
_cell.length_b   1.000
_cell.length_c   1.000
_cell.angle_alpha   90.00
_cell.angle_beta   90.00
_cell.angle_gamma   90.00
#
_symmetry.space_group_name_H-M   'P 1'
#
loop_
_entity.id
_entity.type
_entity.pdbx_description
1 polymer ?
#
loop_
_entity_poly.entity_id
_entity_poly.type
_entity_poly.pdbx_seq_one_letter_code
_entity_poly.pdbx_strand_id
1 'polypeptide(L)'
;MTRKKKLKILDDVELRYSNWMAQLISVMMPWSLYWVAGRASAKTVQVLAERVQEVAHDCPGAPFAWVSDTYSDLHKNIIPSLIDGLSMLGWELDRHYVINKEPPQEWKERMYNVCSDWRNTMVFYTGFNFTFISLDRPAIGAGRSYVGVFGDEVKYFPEEKFTNLLKAVRGFRVKYGDSVWYRSRTLTTDMPNPNHLGEYDWILKLAKQNDKKKILLMLRTGFVYNETKREYLACLQHYNELKNSFRTDRSLEAKLTAAGRSLELAGKNMKRWEARWIKTRRGVSFFFISSSYVNADVLGEDWFTDEFAEGLEGLECNVLSIIPKLEAGQMFYCNLTMKHFYSDGYLNEVIERHPFGWEQDCTVLRYLDVSKPLEAGMDAGNMLSMVFGQRSGHIMRVMKELYTLPPNSVRVLADRFLYYFKPHRRKILKLYYDRAMNNYKGVGADMATQIKKNIETDADGNRTGWQVQLMSLGQGNIGSNLEYRFFMDLLSGNLERNLFLLLIDQYNCPNLKSEMEVTETKIASGPNSASLIVKQKTGDKLPTHRLPKESTNLTDALKYFILRKEYIRVWRIGRSVSGAASV
;
A
#
# COMPACT_ATOMS: atom_id res chain seq x y z
N MET A 1 15.19 -49.64 -2.44
CA MET A 1 14.71 -48.31 -2.91
C MET A 1 13.59 -48.53 -3.91
N THR A 2 12.36 -48.50 -3.49
CA THR A 2 11.17 -48.70 -4.33
C THR A 2 10.95 -47.41 -5.14
N ARG A 3 11.09 -47.50 -6.49
CA ARG A 3 10.72 -46.43 -7.41
C ARG A 3 9.27 -46.00 -7.14
N LYS A 4 9.06 -44.85 -6.51
CA LYS A 4 7.76 -44.18 -6.45
C LYS A 4 7.30 -43.99 -7.92
N LYS A 5 6.23 -44.70 -8.34
CA LYS A 5 5.58 -44.41 -9.61
C LYS A 5 5.22 -42.92 -9.61
N LYS A 6 5.80 -42.13 -10.51
CA LYS A 6 5.33 -40.77 -10.77
C LYS A 6 3.86 -40.89 -11.15
N LEU A 7 2.97 -40.33 -10.33
CA LEU A 7 1.58 -40.14 -10.69
C LEU A 7 1.55 -39.37 -12.03
N LYS A 8 0.89 -39.94 -13.01
CA LYS A 8 0.63 -39.23 -14.28
C LYS A 8 -0.24 -38.03 -13.93
N ILE A 9 0.25 -36.83 -14.20
CA ILE A 9 -0.51 -35.60 -14.00
C ILE A 9 -1.65 -35.63 -15.03
N LEU A 10 -2.85 -35.22 -14.61
CA LEU A 10 -4.01 -35.09 -15.46
C LEU A 10 -3.67 -34.16 -16.63
N ASP A 11 -3.96 -34.55 -17.86
CA ASP A 11 -3.68 -33.75 -19.07
C ASP A 11 -4.39 -32.37 -19.02
N ASP A 12 -5.46 -32.25 -18.20
CA ASP A 12 -6.23 -31.02 -18.00
C ASP A 12 -5.81 -30.24 -16.72
N VAL A 13 -4.72 -30.63 -16.04
CA VAL A 13 -4.23 -29.96 -14.84
C VAL A 13 -3.09 -29.03 -15.21
N GLU A 14 -3.35 -27.75 -15.11
CA GLU A 14 -2.35 -26.72 -15.25
C GLU A 14 -1.49 -26.64 -13.99
N LEU A 15 -0.17 -26.84 -14.15
CA LEU A 15 0.79 -26.65 -13.04
C LEU A 15 1.07 -25.18 -12.85
N ARG A 16 0.82 -24.69 -11.66
CA ARG A 16 1.10 -23.30 -11.28
C ARG A 16 2.26 -23.23 -10.31
N TYR A 17 3.10 -22.23 -10.51
CA TYR A 17 4.12 -21.90 -9.53
C TYR A 17 3.47 -21.30 -8.28
N SER A 18 3.92 -21.76 -7.15
CA SER A 18 3.61 -21.15 -5.85
C SER A 18 4.84 -21.25 -4.95
N ASN A 19 5.22 -20.17 -4.29
CA ASN A 19 6.34 -20.20 -3.37
C ASN A 19 6.07 -21.14 -2.19
N TRP A 20 7.13 -21.64 -1.54
CA TRP A 20 6.99 -22.68 -0.51
C TRP A 20 6.15 -22.21 0.69
N MET A 21 6.15 -20.92 1.04
CA MET A 21 5.32 -20.38 2.12
C MET A 21 3.85 -20.34 1.72
N ALA A 22 3.53 -19.92 0.50
CA ALA A 22 2.17 -19.97 -0.01
C ALA A 22 1.65 -21.42 -0.03
N GLN A 23 2.47 -22.40 -0.45
CA GLN A 23 2.13 -23.82 -0.40
C GLN A 23 1.86 -24.29 1.05
N LEU A 24 2.69 -23.88 2.00
CA LEU A 24 2.50 -24.21 3.41
C LEU A 24 1.19 -23.65 3.96
N ILE A 25 0.89 -22.38 3.64
CA ILE A 25 -0.35 -21.72 4.04
C ILE A 25 -1.56 -22.41 3.40
N SER A 26 -1.48 -22.80 2.12
CA SER A 26 -2.52 -23.54 1.39
C SER A 26 -2.82 -24.89 2.06
N VAL A 27 -1.78 -25.66 2.41
CA VAL A 27 -1.93 -26.94 3.12
C VAL A 27 -2.59 -26.77 4.49
N MET A 28 -2.18 -25.76 5.25
CA MET A 28 -2.73 -25.49 6.57
C MET A 28 -4.09 -24.81 6.51
N MET A 29 -4.24 -23.83 5.65
CA MET A 29 -5.40 -22.95 5.50
C MET A 29 -6.00 -22.53 6.87
N PRO A 30 -5.22 -21.84 7.72
CA PRO A 30 -5.58 -21.56 9.11
C PRO A 30 -6.83 -20.70 9.22
N TRP A 31 -7.55 -20.80 10.34
CA TRP A 31 -8.68 -19.93 10.65
C TRP A 31 -8.33 -18.45 10.52
N SER A 32 -7.28 -18.01 11.21
CA SER A 32 -6.75 -16.66 11.03
C SER A 32 -5.29 -16.72 10.59
N LEU A 33 -4.93 -15.87 9.63
CA LEU A 33 -3.59 -15.76 9.10
C LEU A 33 -3.06 -14.35 9.37
N TYR A 34 -1.86 -14.27 9.93
CA TYR A 34 -1.11 -13.03 10.13
C TYR A 34 0.29 -13.21 9.53
N TRP A 35 0.51 -12.64 8.37
CA TRP A 35 1.76 -12.85 7.64
C TRP A 35 2.50 -11.53 7.42
N VAL A 36 3.63 -11.38 8.10
CA VAL A 36 4.59 -10.30 7.87
C VAL A 36 5.65 -10.84 6.93
N ALA A 37 5.75 -10.28 5.73
CA ALA A 37 6.63 -10.83 4.70
C ALA A 37 7.32 -9.71 3.92
N GLY A 38 8.56 -9.92 3.53
CA GLY A 38 9.31 -9.00 2.71
C GLY A 38 8.59 -8.66 1.40
N ARG A 39 9.02 -7.59 0.76
CA ARG A 39 8.49 -7.16 -0.55
C ARG A 39 8.58 -8.29 -1.57
N ALA A 40 7.73 -8.25 -2.58
CA ALA A 40 7.68 -9.23 -3.67
C ALA A 40 7.51 -10.70 -3.24
N SER A 41 7.07 -10.98 -2.00
CA SER A 41 6.77 -12.33 -1.51
C SER A 41 5.46 -12.93 -2.03
N ALA A 42 4.78 -12.25 -2.97
CA ALA A 42 3.52 -12.66 -3.60
C ALA A 42 2.34 -12.84 -2.62
N LYS A 43 2.29 -12.03 -1.54
CA LYS A 43 1.24 -12.05 -0.51
C LYS A 43 -0.17 -12.01 -1.13
N THR A 44 -0.44 -11.00 -1.93
CA THR A 44 -1.76 -10.71 -2.48
C THR A 44 -2.12 -11.68 -3.59
N VAL A 45 -1.21 -11.87 -4.55
CA VAL A 45 -1.45 -12.68 -5.77
C VAL A 45 -1.59 -14.17 -5.47
N GLN A 46 -0.77 -14.73 -4.58
CA GLN A 46 -0.81 -16.16 -4.28
C GLN A 46 -1.66 -16.48 -3.05
N VAL A 47 -1.40 -15.83 -1.91
CA VAL A 47 -2.02 -16.23 -0.64
C VAL A 47 -3.39 -15.63 -0.43
N LEU A 48 -3.55 -14.31 -0.62
CA LEU A 48 -4.85 -13.68 -0.41
C LEU A 48 -5.87 -14.14 -1.45
N ALA A 49 -5.49 -14.24 -2.73
CA ALA A 49 -6.38 -14.71 -3.80
C ALA A 49 -6.86 -16.15 -3.56
N GLU A 50 -5.98 -17.08 -3.17
CA GLU A 50 -6.36 -18.46 -2.85
C GLU A 50 -7.30 -18.51 -1.64
N ARG A 51 -7.01 -17.76 -0.58
CA ARG A 51 -7.89 -17.69 0.58
C ARG A 51 -9.25 -17.08 0.28
N VAL A 52 -9.31 -16.11 -0.61
CA VAL A 52 -10.60 -15.55 -1.12
C VAL A 52 -11.40 -16.63 -1.84
N GLN A 53 -10.75 -17.38 -2.72
CA GLN A 53 -11.40 -18.47 -3.45
C GLN A 53 -11.97 -19.54 -2.48
N GLU A 54 -11.18 -19.99 -1.51
CA GLU A 54 -11.60 -20.97 -0.51
C GLU A 54 -12.77 -20.44 0.34
N VAL A 55 -12.69 -19.20 0.84
CA VAL A 55 -13.77 -18.61 1.64
C VAL A 55 -15.05 -18.46 0.82
N ALA A 56 -14.95 -18.04 -0.44
CA ALA A 56 -16.11 -17.87 -1.32
C ALA A 56 -16.83 -19.19 -1.63
N HIS A 57 -16.09 -20.31 -1.64
CA HIS A 57 -16.67 -21.66 -1.75
C HIS A 57 -17.25 -22.17 -0.44
N ASP A 58 -16.52 -22.00 0.68
CA ASP A 58 -16.92 -22.51 2.00
C ASP A 58 -18.05 -21.69 2.65
N CYS A 59 -18.19 -20.42 2.30
CA CYS A 59 -19.16 -19.49 2.85
C CYS A 59 -19.99 -18.79 1.76
N PRO A 60 -20.75 -19.51 0.94
CA PRO A 60 -21.57 -18.89 -0.09
C PRO A 60 -22.56 -17.90 0.52
N GLY A 61 -22.65 -16.71 -0.09
CA GLY A 61 -23.52 -15.61 0.35
C GLY A 61 -23.03 -14.81 1.55
N ALA A 62 -21.87 -15.13 2.12
CA ALA A 62 -21.35 -14.46 3.31
C ALA A 62 -20.77 -13.07 2.99
N PRO A 63 -21.11 -12.03 3.78
CA PRO A 63 -20.44 -10.73 3.70
C PRO A 63 -19.16 -10.72 4.55
N PHE A 64 -18.06 -10.30 3.92
CA PHE A 64 -16.78 -10.06 4.56
C PHE A 64 -16.36 -8.59 4.40
N ALA A 65 -15.52 -8.11 5.29
CA ALA A 65 -14.87 -6.82 5.15
C ALA A 65 -13.48 -7.00 4.51
N TRP A 66 -13.15 -6.15 3.53
CA TRP A 66 -11.77 -5.95 3.11
C TRP A 66 -11.32 -4.57 3.51
N VAL A 67 -10.28 -4.48 4.32
CA VAL A 67 -9.82 -3.25 4.97
C VAL A 67 -8.52 -2.79 4.34
N SER A 68 -8.44 -1.50 4.07
CA SER A 68 -7.22 -0.79 3.70
C SER A 68 -7.09 0.49 4.52
N ASP A 69 -5.91 1.04 4.60
CA ASP A 69 -5.72 2.34 5.25
C ASP A 69 -6.41 3.45 4.45
N THR A 70 -6.23 3.48 3.13
CA THR A 70 -6.92 4.42 2.23
C THR A 70 -7.67 3.73 1.11
N TYR A 71 -8.68 4.43 0.61
CA TYR A 71 -9.43 4.01 -0.56
C TYR A 71 -8.59 4.08 -1.84
N SER A 72 -7.70 5.05 -1.92
CA SER A 72 -6.78 5.21 -3.05
C SER A 72 -5.81 4.03 -3.19
N ASP A 73 -5.24 3.56 -2.08
CA ASP A 73 -4.35 2.41 -2.09
C ASP A 73 -5.07 1.13 -2.48
N LEU A 74 -6.28 0.95 -1.97
CA LEU A 74 -7.13 -0.17 -2.33
C LEU A 74 -7.38 -0.25 -3.84
N HIS A 75 -7.68 0.88 -4.47
CA HIS A 75 -7.94 0.97 -5.91
C HIS A 75 -6.70 0.80 -6.78
N LYS A 76 -5.56 1.38 -6.38
CA LYS A 76 -4.35 1.40 -7.19
C LYS A 76 -3.52 0.14 -7.08
N ASN A 77 -3.46 -0.45 -5.90
CA ASN A 77 -2.48 -1.48 -5.58
C ASN A 77 -3.14 -2.83 -5.24
N ILE A 78 -4.11 -2.82 -4.30
CA ILE A 78 -4.63 -4.07 -3.73
C ILE A 78 -5.58 -4.78 -4.70
N ILE A 79 -6.58 -4.07 -5.22
CA ILE A 79 -7.58 -4.70 -6.11
C ILE A 79 -6.96 -5.20 -7.41
N PRO A 80 -6.10 -4.45 -8.13
CA PRO A 80 -5.44 -4.98 -9.31
C PRO A 80 -4.64 -6.26 -9.03
N SER A 81 -3.84 -6.28 -7.97
CA SER A 81 -3.07 -7.48 -7.58
C SER A 81 -3.96 -8.66 -7.20
N LEU A 82 -5.12 -8.41 -6.58
CA LEU A 82 -6.10 -9.46 -6.27
C LEU A 82 -6.74 -10.01 -7.56
N ILE A 83 -7.07 -9.15 -8.52
CA ILE A 83 -7.61 -9.55 -9.85
C ILE A 83 -6.61 -10.47 -10.56
N ASP A 84 -5.33 -10.09 -10.58
CA ASP A 84 -4.27 -10.91 -11.19
C ASP A 84 -4.19 -12.29 -10.50
N GLY A 85 -4.21 -12.32 -9.16
CA GLY A 85 -4.20 -13.57 -8.41
C GLY A 85 -5.42 -14.46 -8.68
N LEU A 86 -6.61 -13.88 -8.72
CA LEU A 86 -7.85 -14.61 -9.04
C LEU A 86 -7.84 -15.12 -10.49
N SER A 87 -7.31 -14.35 -11.44
CA SER A 87 -7.13 -14.78 -12.82
C SER A 87 -6.19 -15.98 -12.92
N MET A 88 -5.08 -15.98 -12.18
CA MET A 88 -4.18 -17.14 -12.07
C MET A 88 -4.89 -18.38 -11.50
N LEU A 89 -5.91 -18.20 -10.67
CA LEU A 89 -6.75 -19.27 -10.14
C LEU A 89 -7.91 -19.66 -11.05
N GLY A 90 -7.97 -19.09 -12.29
CA GLY A 90 -9.01 -19.36 -13.27
C GLY A 90 -10.32 -18.61 -13.03
N TRP A 91 -10.31 -17.59 -12.17
CA TRP A 91 -11.47 -16.73 -11.93
C TRP A 91 -11.35 -15.43 -12.71
N GLU A 92 -12.29 -15.16 -13.55
CA GLU A 92 -12.34 -14.03 -14.49
C GLU A 92 -13.33 -12.98 -14.01
N LEU A 93 -12.97 -11.72 -14.18
CA LEU A 93 -13.86 -10.59 -13.96
C LEU A 93 -15.09 -10.71 -14.87
N ASP A 94 -16.25 -10.33 -14.38
CA ASP A 94 -17.55 -10.37 -15.03
C ASP A 94 -18.13 -11.78 -15.28
N ARG A 95 -17.34 -12.82 -15.11
CA ARG A 95 -17.77 -14.21 -15.21
C ARG A 95 -17.90 -14.89 -13.85
N HIS A 96 -16.94 -14.66 -12.95
CA HIS A 96 -16.88 -15.30 -11.64
C HIS A 96 -17.09 -14.30 -10.50
N TYR A 97 -16.80 -13.02 -10.74
CA TYR A 97 -17.03 -11.93 -9.79
C TYR A 97 -17.22 -10.60 -10.51
N VAL A 98 -17.85 -9.66 -9.84
CA VAL A 98 -18.02 -8.27 -10.28
C VAL A 98 -17.53 -7.31 -9.21
N ILE A 99 -17.07 -6.12 -9.61
CA ILE A 99 -16.54 -5.09 -8.69
C ILE A 99 -17.23 -3.76 -8.98
N ASN A 100 -17.70 -3.10 -7.92
CA ASN A 100 -18.35 -1.78 -7.98
C ASN A 100 -19.55 -1.68 -8.92
N LYS A 101 -20.17 -2.79 -9.23
CA LYS A 101 -21.39 -2.84 -10.05
C LYS A 101 -22.37 -3.87 -9.55
N GLU A 102 -23.61 -3.71 -9.95
CA GLU A 102 -24.69 -4.64 -9.61
C GLU A 102 -24.41 -6.03 -10.19
N PRO A 103 -24.42 -7.08 -9.35
CA PRO A 103 -24.21 -8.45 -9.83
C PRO A 103 -25.46 -9.00 -10.54
N PRO A 104 -25.34 -10.08 -11.31
CA PRO A 104 -26.46 -10.81 -11.88
C PRO A 104 -27.48 -11.21 -10.80
N GLN A 105 -28.76 -11.29 -11.20
CA GLN A 105 -29.86 -11.59 -10.28
C GLN A 105 -29.66 -12.92 -9.53
N GLU A 106 -29.17 -13.95 -10.22
CA GLU A 106 -28.88 -15.27 -9.63
C GLU A 106 -27.84 -15.20 -8.48
N TRP A 107 -26.87 -14.27 -8.57
CA TRP A 107 -25.87 -14.09 -7.54
C TRP A 107 -26.45 -13.36 -6.32
N LYS A 108 -27.35 -12.36 -6.56
CA LYS A 108 -28.06 -11.65 -5.49
C LYS A 108 -28.92 -12.60 -4.66
N GLU A 109 -29.61 -13.54 -5.29
CA GLU A 109 -30.43 -14.55 -4.61
C GLU A 109 -29.62 -15.47 -3.69
N ARG A 110 -28.34 -15.66 -3.98
CA ARG A 110 -27.42 -16.41 -3.12
C ARG A 110 -26.87 -15.60 -1.95
N MET A 111 -26.90 -14.26 -2.02
CA MET A 111 -26.40 -13.40 -0.97
C MET A 111 -27.28 -13.53 0.29
N TYR A 112 -26.65 -13.52 1.46
CA TYR A 112 -27.39 -13.51 2.72
C TYR A 112 -28.09 -12.16 2.93
N ASN A 113 -27.38 -11.05 2.64
CA ASN A 113 -27.91 -9.69 2.64
C ASN A 113 -27.57 -9.02 1.31
N VAL A 114 -28.59 -8.60 0.59
CA VAL A 114 -28.43 -7.84 -0.65
C VAL A 114 -28.11 -6.39 -0.31
N CYS A 115 -27.06 -5.85 -0.91
CA CYS A 115 -26.71 -4.45 -0.78
C CYS A 115 -27.64 -3.59 -1.63
N SER A 116 -28.02 -2.41 -1.14
CA SER A 116 -28.71 -1.38 -1.92
C SER A 116 -27.76 -0.49 -2.73
N ASP A 117 -26.48 -0.47 -2.34
CA ASP A 117 -25.42 0.29 -2.97
C ASP A 117 -24.24 -0.65 -3.26
N TRP A 118 -23.88 -0.75 -4.53
CA TRP A 118 -22.83 -1.65 -5.03
C TRP A 118 -21.45 -0.99 -5.09
N ARG A 119 -21.34 0.28 -4.74
CA ARG A 119 -20.05 0.96 -4.61
C ARG A 119 -19.24 0.31 -3.49
N ASN A 120 -17.95 0.20 -3.69
CA ASN A 120 -17.04 -0.41 -2.72
C ASN A 120 -17.38 -1.86 -2.39
N THR A 121 -17.86 -2.61 -3.39
CA THR A 121 -18.18 -4.02 -3.23
C THR A 121 -17.51 -4.88 -4.30
N MET A 122 -17.21 -6.11 -3.93
CA MET A 122 -16.84 -7.19 -4.84
C MET A 122 -17.76 -8.37 -4.55
N VAL A 123 -18.49 -8.82 -5.54
CA VAL A 123 -19.48 -9.91 -5.42
C VAL A 123 -19.11 -11.05 -6.31
N PHE A 124 -19.11 -12.27 -5.75
CA PHE A 124 -18.78 -13.50 -6.45
C PHE A 124 -20.03 -14.29 -6.85
N TYR A 125 -19.89 -15.16 -7.82
CA TYR A 125 -20.99 -16.00 -8.34
C TYR A 125 -21.63 -16.92 -7.27
N THR A 126 -20.91 -17.16 -6.15
CA THR A 126 -21.44 -17.89 -4.99
C THR A 126 -22.35 -17.04 -4.10
N GLY A 127 -22.49 -15.75 -4.40
CA GLY A 127 -23.11 -14.74 -3.53
C GLY A 127 -22.21 -14.22 -2.42
N PHE A 128 -21.04 -14.86 -2.21
CA PHE A 128 -20.01 -14.31 -1.30
C PHE A 128 -19.64 -12.90 -1.73
N ASN A 129 -19.42 -12.00 -0.77
CA ASN A 129 -19.11 -10.63 -1.11
C ASN A 129 -18.17 -9.96 -0.13
N PHE A 130 -17.35 -9.04 -0.65
CA PHE A 130 -16.61 -8.09 0.14
C PHE A 130 -17.27 -6.71 0.12
N THR A 131 -17.22 -6.02 1.27
CA THR A 131 -17.32 -4.57 1.35
C THR A 131 -15.92 -4.03 1.58
N PHE A 132 -15.45 -3.16 0.69
CA PHE A 132 -14.19 -2.46 0.83
C PHE A 132 -14.33 -1.31 1.82
N ILE A 133 -13.46 -1.27 2.82
CA ILE A 133 -13.51 -0.30 3.93
C ILE A 133 -12.15 0.39 4.03
N SER A 134 -12.17 1.71 4.05
CA SER A 134 -10.99 2.51 4.31
C SER A 134 -11.01 3.06 5.73
N LEU A 135 -9.87 2.95 6.44
CA LEU A 135 -9.74 3.40 7.83
C LEU A 135 -9.63 4.92 7.98
N ASP A 136 -9.45 5.66 6.90
CA ASP A 136 -9.53 7.13 6.89
C ASP A 136 -10.97 7.65 7.03
N ARG A 137 -11.98 6.76 6.82
CA ARG A 137 -13.41 7.07 6.99
C ARG A 137 -13.99 6.36 8.20
N PRO A 138 -14.09 7.00 9.36
CA PRO A 138 -14.55 6.33 10.59
C PRO A 138 -16.00 5.81 10.55
N ALA A 139 -16.82 6.25 9.60
CA ALA A 139 -18.25 5.92 9.56
C ALA A 139 -18.64 4.73 8.65
N ILE A 140 -17.76 4.23 7.77
CA ILE A 140 -18.14 3.24 6.74
C ILE A 140 -18.41 1.84 7.32
N GLY A 141 -17.81 1.49 8.46
CA GLY A 141 -18.10 0.21 9.14
C GLY A 141 -19.27 0.25 10.11
N ALA A 142 -19.79 1.43 10.43
CA ALA A 142 -20.89 1.58 11.40
C ALA A 142 -22.22 1.07 10.82
N GLY A 143 -22.87 0.15 11.53
CA GLY A 143 -24.18 -0.40 11.16
C GLY A 143 -24.17 -1.66 10.28
N ARG A 144 -23.01 -2.08 9.75
CA ARG A 144 -22.88 -3.37 9.04
C ARG A 144 -22.28 -4.45 9.95
N SER A 145 -22.55 -5.70 9.61
CA SER A 145 -21.96 -6.86 10.29
C SER A 145 -21.28 -7.74 9.26
N TYR A 146 -20.16 -8.35 9.64
CA TYR A 146 -19.34 -9.18 8.76
C TYR A 146 -19.08 -10.55 9.41
N VAL A 147 -18.85 -11.56 8.55
CA VAL A 147 -18.48 -12.91 8.98
C VAL A 147 -16.99 -12.99 9.31
N GLY A 148 -16.15 -12.32 8.54
CA GLY A 148 -14.70 -12.23 8.72
C GLY A 148 -14.12 -10.98 8.08
N VAL A 149 -12.79 -10.85 8.15
CA VAL A 149 -12.06 -9.67 7.64
C VAL A 149 -10.78 -10.05 6.93
N PHE A 150 -10.50 -9.36 5.85
CA PHE A 150 -9.23 -9.33 5.12
C PHE A 150 -8.61 -7.95 5.22
N GLY A 151 -7.29 -7.89 5.25
CA GLY A 151 -6.52 -6.64 5.19
C GLY A 151 -5.12 -6.89 4.65
N ASP A 152 -4.70 -6.02 3.76
CA ASP A 152 -3.33 -5.99 3.25
C ASP A 152 -2.67 -4.65 3.65
N GLU A 153 -1.34 -4.62 3.73
CA GLU A 153 -0.55 -3.48 4.20
C GLU A 153 -0.96 -2.98 5.61
N VAL A 154 -1.17 -3.95 6.52
CA VAL A 154 -1.72 -3.71 7.87
C VAL A 154 -0.81 -2.86 8.75
N LYS A 155 0.47 -2.72 8.42
CA LYS A 155 1.40 -1.83 9.12
C LYS A 155 0.93 -0.36 9.14
N TYR A 156 0.09 0.05 8.19
CA TYR A 156 -0.49 1.39 8.14
C TYR A 156 -1.80 1.54 8.92
N PHE A 157 -2.32 0.46 9.51
CA PHE A 157 -3.58 0.49 10.24
C PHE A 157 -3.40 0.98 11.68
N PRO A 158 -3.98 2.11 12.09
CA PRO A 158 -4.04 2.47 13.50
C PRO A 158 -4.78 1.39 14.30
N GLU A 159 -4.14 0.84 15.34
CA GLU A 159 -4.67 -0.29 16.15
C GLU A 159 -6.07 0.00 16.68
N GLU A 160 -6.34 1.22 17.13
CA GLU A 160 -7.64 1.62 17.66
C GLU A 160 -8.73 1.58 16.59
N LYS A 161 -8.48 2.17 15.41
CA LYS A 161 -9.46 2.19 14.31
C LYS A 161 -9.79 0.79 13.84
N PHE A 162 -8.77 -0.05 13.66
CA PHE A 162 -8.95 -1.44 13.26
C PHE A 162 -9.68 -2.26 14.33
N THR A 163 -9.36 -2.08 15.61
CA THR A 163 -10.06 -2.73 16.72
C THR A 163 -11.53 -2.33 16.78
N ASN A 164 -11.86 -1.08 16.49
CA ASN A 164 -13.24 -0.62 16.41
C ASN A 164 -13.99 -1.30 15.26
N LEU A 165 -13.35 -1.47 14.10
CA LEU A 165 -13.93 -2.22 12.98
C LEU A 165 -14.18 -3.69 13.34
N LEU A 166 -13.28 -4.32 14.08
CA LEU A 166 -13.43 -5.72 14.50
C LEU A 166 -14.69 -5.97 15.34
N LYS A 167 -15.27 -4.95 15.98
CA LYS A 167 -16.57 -5.04 16.67
C LYS A 167 -17.71 -5.34 15.70
N ALA A 168 -17.57 -5.01 14.41
CA ALA A 168 -18.53 -5.36 13.36
C ALA A 168 -18.37 -6.81 12.85
N VAL A 169 -17.25 -7.48 13.12
CA VAL A 169 -17.00 -8.89 12.75
C VAL A 169 -17.64 -9.84 13.77
N ARG A 170 -18.96 -9.84 13.80
CA ARG A 170 -19.79 -10.59 14.79
C ARG A 170 -21.10 -11.13 14.21
N GLY A 171 -21.42 -10.78 12.98
CA GLY A 171 -22.72 -11.06 12.39
C GLY A 171 -22.90 -12.51 11.94
N PHE A 172 -24.15 -12.87 11.68
CA PHE A 172 -24.54 -14.08 10.94
C PHE A 172 -24.18 -15.40 11.60
N ARG A 173 -24.08 -15.43 12.94
CA ARG A 173 -23.70 -16.64 13.70
C ARG A 173 -24.62 -17.84 13.41
N VAL A 174 -25.92 -17.61 13.24
CA VAL A 174 -26.87 -18.70 12.99
C VAL A 174 -26.54 -19.46 11.71
N LYS A 175 -26.11 -18.75 10.65
CA LYS A 175 -25.80 -19.37 9.36
C LYS A 175 -24.35 -19.83 9.24
N TYR A 176 -23.40 -19.03 9.72
CA TYR A 176 -21.97 -19.26 9.50
C TYR A 176 -21.18 -19.60 10.77
N GLY A 177 -21.84 -19.69 11.94
CA GLY A 177 -21.15 -19.94 13.22
C GLY A 177 -20.39 -21.28 13.28
N ASP A 178 -20.80 -22.26 12.50
CA ASP A 178 -20.14 -23.55 12.37
C ASP A 178 -19.04 -23.59 11.30
N SER A 179 -18.96 -22.56 10.45
CA SER A 179 -17.87 -22.44 9.49
C SER A 179 -16.54 -22.20 10.18
N VAL A 180 -15.49 -22.78 9.62
CA VAL A 180 -14.11 -22.52 10.06
C VAL A 180 -13.74 -21.04 9.86
N TRP A 181 -14.42 -20.33 8.96
CA TRP A 181 -14.14 -18.95 8.62
C TRP A 181 -14.90 -17.92 9.48
N TYR A 182 -15.79 -18.38 10.35
CA TYR A 182 -16.52 -17.46 11.20
C TYR A 182 -15.59 -16.68 12.14
N ARG A 183 -15.65 -15.34 12.04
CA ARG A 183 -14.77 -14.39 12.74
C ARG A 183 -13.28 -14.54 12.42
N SER A 184 -12.96 -15.08 11.24
CA SER A 184 -11.57 -15.19 10.77
C SER A 184 -10.98 -13.82 10.43
N ARG A 185 -9.66 -13.75 10.52
CA ARG A 185 -8.86 -12.58 10.13
C ARG A 185 -7.75 -13.04 9.21
N THR A 186 -7.63 -12.40 8.07
CA THR A 186 -6.52 -12.60 7.13
C THR A 186 -5.82 -11.27 6.95
N LEU A 187 -4.64 -11.13 7.53
CA LEU A 187 -3.89 -9.88 7.59
C LEU A 187 -2.47 -10.11 7.08
N THR A 188 -2.08 -9.31 6.09
CA THR A 188 -0.74 -9.34 5.47
C THR A 188 -0.12 -7.95 5.49
N THR A 189 1.21 -7.90 5.56
CA THR A 189 1.97 -6.65 5.52
C THR A 189 3.45 -6.93 5.34
N ASP A 190 4.22 -5.89 5.00
CA ASP A 190 5.67 -5.87 5.18
C ASP A 190 6.04 -5.60 6.64
N MET A 191 7.32 -5.75 7.00
CA MET A 191 7.80 -5.44 8.34
C MET A 191 7.59 -3.95 8.65
N PRO A 192 6.91 -3.61 9.76
CA PRO A 192 6.81 -2.23 10.19
C PRO A 192 8.19 -1.64 10.52
N ASN A 193 8.45 -0.42 10.04
CA ASN A 193 9.64 0.33 10.40
C ASN A 193 9.31 1.34 11.52
N PRO A 194 9.85 1.19 12.73
CA PRO A 194 9.57 2.09 13.84
C PRO A 194 10.11 3.52 13.62
N ASN A 195 11.01 3.72 12.65
CA ASN A 195 11.53 5.04 12.28
C ASN A 195 10.53 5.82 11.40
N HIS A 196 9.55 5.14 10.80
CA HIS A 196 8.54 5.78 9.97
C HIS A 196 7.27 6.09 10.76
N LEU A 197 6.92 7.37 10.82
CA LEU A 197 5.67 7.81 11.45
C LEU A 197 4.47 7.28 10.65
N GLY A 198 3.53 6.63 11.36
CA GLY A 198 2.32 6.04 10.75
C GLY A 198 2.48 4.60 10.32
N GLU A 199 3.62 3.97 10.56
CA GLU A 199 3.73 2.52 10.58
C GLU A 199 3.55 2.00 12.01
N TYR A 200 2.73 0.95 12.16
CA TYR A 200 2.33 0.40 13.46
C TYR A 200 2.78 -1.04 13.60
N ASP A 201 3.41 -1.35 14.73
CA ASP A 201 3.98 -2.66 15.04
C ASP A 201 3.01 -3.64 15.74
N TRP A 202 1.76 -3.23 16.00
CA TRP A 202 0.81 -4.03 16.77
C TRP A 202 0.56 -5.43 16.19
N ILE A 203 0.70 -5.60 14.87
CA ILE A 203 0.56 -6.92 14.23
C ILE A 203 1.57 -7.92 14.79
N LEU A 204 2.78 -7.50 15.17
CA LEU A 204 3.82 -8.36 15.72
C LEU A 204 3.41 -8.96 17.07
N LYS A 205 2.54 -8.28 17.84
CA LYS A 205 2.00 -8.78 19.11
C LYS A 205 1.12 -10.02 18.91
N LEU A 206 0.58 -10.23 17.69
CA LEU A 206 -0.26 -11.37 17.35
C LEU A 206 0.52 -12.70 17.31
N ALA A 207 1.85 -12.66 17.25
CA ALA A 207 2.71 -13.84 17.39
C ALA A 207 2.42 -14.64 18.67
N LYS A 208 1.96 -13.97 19.73
CA LYS A 208 1.56 -14.62 21.00
C LYS A 208 0.34 -15.54 20.85
N GLN A 209 -0.42 -15.44 19.77
CA GLN A 209 -1.57 -16.30 19.49
C GLN A 209 -1.19 -17.65 18.87
N ASN A 210 0.08 -17.85 18.51
CA ASN A 210 0.55 -19.11 17.96
C ASN A 210 0.53 -20.23 19.01
N ASP A 211 -0.25 -21.27 18.74
CA ASP A 211 -0.21 -22.53 19.47
C ASP A 211 0.54 -23.57 18.65
N LYS A 212 1.80 -23.80 18.99
CA LYS A 212 2.69 -24.72 18.25
C LYS A 212 2.10 -26.13 18.09
N LYS A 213 1.42 -26.64 19.11
CA LYS A 213 0.82 -28.00 19.06
C LYS A 213 -0.34 -28.07 18.08
N LYS A 214 -1.23 -27.05 18.10
CA LYS A 214 -2.37 -26.99 17.19
C LYS A 214 -1.89 -26.72 15.76
N ILE A 215 -0.90 -25.84 15.55
CA ILE A 215 -0.32 -25.57 14.23
C ILE A 215 0.29 -26.84 13.63
N LEU A 216 1.07 -27.61 14.40
CA LEU A 216 1.65 -28.87 13.92
C LEU A 216 0.56 -29.92 13.63
N LEU A 217 -0.49 -29.99 14.43
CA LEU A 217 -1.61 -30.90 14.18
C LEU A 217 -2.35 -30.52 12.89
N MET A 218 -2.64 -29.23 12.72
CA MET A 218 -3.27 -28.68 11.50
C MET A 218 -2.43 -28.98 10.26
N LEU A 219 -1.11 -28.75 10.32
CA LEU A 219 -0.18 -29.04 9.23
C LEU A 219 -0.19 -30.53 8.85
N ARG A 220 -0.05 -31.43 9.85
CA ARG A 220 -0.06 -32.88 9.62
C ARG A 220 -1.36 -33.35 9.00
N THR A 221 -2.49 -32.90 9.52
CA THR A 221 -3.81 -33.27 8.98
C THR A 221 -4.03 -32.70 7.58
N GLY A 222 -3.52 -31.48 7.29
CA GLY A 222 -3.56 -30.88 5.97
C GLY A 222 -2.75 -31.68 4.94
N PHE A 223 -1.55 -32.13 5.29
CA PHE A 223 -0.76 -32.99 4.40
C PHE A 223 -1.48 -34.30 4.07
N VAL A 224 -2.04 -34.99 5.09
CA VAL A 224 -2.77 -36.25 4.85
C VAL A 224 -4.03 -35.99 4.02
N TYR A 225 -4.76 -34.90 4.28
CA TYR A 225 -5.91 -34.54 3.45
C TYR A 225 -5.50 -34.32 1.99
N ASN A 226 -4.43 -33.58 1.71
CA ASN A 226 -3.95 -33.36 0.37
C ASN A 226 -3.49 -34.66 -0.33
N GLU A 227 -2.85 -35.58 0.38
CA GLU A 227 -2.53 -36.91 -0.18
C GLU A 227 -3.78 -37.69 -0.55
N THR A 228 -4.77 -37.75 0.33
CA THR A 228 -6.04 -38.44 0.04
C THR A 228 -6.83 -37.77 -1.08
N LYS A 229 -6.74 -36.45 -1.22
CA LYS A 229 -7.31 -35.70 -2.37
C LYS A 229 -6.64 -36.08 -3.68
N ARG A 230 -5.31 -36.21 -3.71
CA ARG A 230 -4.55 -36.69 -4.88
C ARG A 230 -4.92 -38.10 -5.26
N GLU A 231 -5.04 -38.99 -4.29
CA GLU A 231 -5.49 -40.38 -4.54
C GLU A 231 -6.90 -40.42 -5.13
N TYR A 232 -7.82 -39.63 -4.57
CA TYR A 232 -9.18 -39.51 -5.10
C TYR A 232 -9.20 -39.02 -6.55
N LEU A 233 -8.44 -37.96 -6.87
CA LEU A 233 -8.35 -37.42 -8.22
C LEU A 233 -7.76 -38.44 -9.21
N ALA A 234 -6.73 -39.19 -8.81
CA ALA A 234 -6.13 -40.23 -9.61
C ALA A 234 -7.13 -41.37 -9.89
N CYS A 235 -7.91 -41.79 -8.85
CA CYS A 235 -8.99 -42.78 -9.04
C CYS A 235 -10.10 -42.24 -9.95
N LEU A 236 -10.47 -40.98 -9.83
CA LEU A 236 -11.49 -40.34 -10.67
C LEU A 236 -11.06 -40.29 -12.14
N GLN A 237 -9.81 -39.93 -12.40
CA GLN A 237 -9.25 -39.93 -13.73
C GLN A 237 -9.29 -41.34 -14.33
N HIS A 238 -8.75 -42.31 -13.61
CA HIS A 238 -8.74 -43.71 -14.09
C HIS A 238 -10.15 -44.26 -14.36
N TYR A 239 -11.10 -43.92 -13.47
CA TYR A 239 -12.51 -44.29 -13.70
C TYR A 239 -13.08 -43.64 -14.95
N ASN A 240 -12.82 -42.35 -15.20
CA ASN A 240 -13.31 -41.65 -16.39
C ASN A 240 -12.68 -42.19 -17.68
N GLU A 241 -11.38 -42.51 -17.68
CA GLU A 241 -10.70 -43.15 -18.81
C GLU A 241 -11.32 -44.49 -19.14
N LEU A 242 -11.54 -45.34 -18.13
CA LEU A 242 -12.21 -46.64 -18.32
C LEU A 242 -13.67 -46.49 -18.79
N LYS A 243 -14.39 -45.51 -18.23
CA LYS A 243 -15.79 -45.23 -18.62
C LYS A 243 -15.89 -44.79 -20.09
N ASN A 244 -14.94 -44.00 -20.57
CA ASN A 244 -14.87 -43.61 -21.96
C ASN A 244 -14.53 -44.78 -22.87
N SER A 245 -13.55 -45.62 -22.49
CA SER A 245 -13.17 -46.84 -23.23
C SER A 245 -14.26 -47.89 -23.23
N PHE A 246 -15.05 -48.02 -22.16
CA PHE A 246 -16.19 -48.94 -22.07
C PHE A 246 -17.31 -48.64 -23.07
N ARG A 247 -17.40 -47.42 -23.59
CA ARG A 247 -18.36 -47.07 -24.64
C ARG A 247 -18.08 -47.83 -25.95
N THR A 248 -16.84 -48.17 -26.23
CA THR A 248 -16.37 -48.89 -27.40
C THR A 248 -16.05 -50.35 -27.14
N ASP A 249 -15.64 -50.70 -25.92
CA ASP A 249 -15.24 -52.05 -25.52
C ASP A 249 -15.97 -52.52 -24.26
N ARG A 250 -16.99 -53.34 -24.43
CA ARG A 250 -17.80 -53.91 -23.31
C ARG A 250 -17.05 -54.92 -22.47
N SER A 251 -15.92 -55.46 -22.93
CA SER A 251 -15.09 -56.40 -22.11
C SER A 251 -14.50 -55.75 -20.88
N LEU A 252 -14.51 -54.41 -20.78
CA LEU A 252 -13.97 -53.63 -19.66
C LEU A 252 -14.92 -53.50 -18.45
N GLU A 253 -16.11 -54.12 -18.48
CA GLU A 253 -17.13 -53.98 -17.41
C GLU A 253 -16.59 -54.31 -16.01
N ALA A 254 -15.86 -55.42 -15.86
CA ALA A 254 -15.29 -55.83 -14.59
C ALA A 254 -14.23 -54.79 -14.10
N LYS A 255 -13.42 -54.24 -15.00
CA LYS A 255 -12.42 -53.22 -14.68
C LYS A 255 -13.09 -51.89 -14.28
N LEU A 256 -14.13 -51.48 -15.00
CA LEU A 256 -14.90 -50.27 -14.67
C LEU A 256 -15.59 -50.42 -13.30
N THR A 257 -16.16 -51.56 -12.98
CA THR A 257 -16.77 -51.83 -11.68
C THR A 257 -15.74 -51.80 -10.57
N ALA A 258 -14.56 -52.36 -10.77
CA ALA A 258 -13.47 -52.31 -9.78
C ALA A 258 -12.96 -50.87 -9.59
N ALA A 259 -12.77 -50.10 -10.65
CA ALA A 259 -12.37 -48.69 -10.58
C ALA A 259 -13.43 -47.84 -9.86
N GLY A 260 -14.73 -48.10 -10.10
CA GLY A 260 -15.82 -47.44 -9.38
C GLY A 260 -15.77 -47.69 -7.87
N ARG A 261 -15.48 -48.92 -7.42
CA ARG A 261 -15.29 -49.22 -6.01
C ARG A 261 -14.06 -48.53 -5.39
N SER A 262 -12.96 -48.47 -6.14
CA SER A 262 -11.75 -47.77 -5.72
C SER A 262 -11.99 -46.26 -5.56
N LEU A 263 -12.71 -45.64 -6.51
CA LEU A 263 -13.11 -44.25 -6.48
C LEU A 263 -14.00 -43.96 -5.25
N GLU A 264 -14.99 -44.78 -4.97
CA GLU A 264 -15.87 -44.63 -3.82
C GLU A 264 -15.09 -44.71 -2.51
N LEU A 265 -14.16 -45.65 -2.37
CA LEU A 265 -13.32 -45.82 -1.19
C LEU A 265 -12.39 -44.63 -0.99
N ALA A 266 -11.73 -44.19 -2.04
CA ALA A 266 -10.86 -42.98 -2.04
C ALA A 266 -11.67 -41.73 -1.65
N GLY A 267 -12.88 -41.56 -2.20
CA GLY A 267 -13.77 -40.47 -1.85
C GLY A 267 -14.21 -40.46 -0.38
N LYS A 268 -14.54 -41.61 0.18
CA LYS A 268 -14.86 -41.77 1.62
C LYS A 268 -13.65 -41.42 2.50
N ASN A 269 -12.45 -41.84 2.09
CA ASN A 269 -11.22 -41.58 2.82
C ASN A 269 -10.88 -40.06 2.76
N MET A 270 -10.95 -39.45 1.61
CA MET A 270 -10.74 -38.01 1.43
C MET A 270 -11.70 -37.20 2.32
N LYS A 271 -13.02 -37.43 2.25
CA LYS A 271 -14.02 -36.75 3.09
C LYS A 271 -13.77 -36.90 4.60
N ARG A 272 -13.30 -38.08 5.03
CA ARG A 272 -12.95 -38.31 6.43
C ARG A 272 -11.78 -37.45 6.89
N TRP A 273 -10.76 -37.30 6.04
CA TRP A 273 -9.60 -36.47 6.37
C TRP A 273 -9.88 -34.97 6.21
N GLU A 274 -10.71 -34.59 5.25
CA GLU A 274 -11.24 -33.22 5.11
C GLU A 274 -11.96 -32.78 6.40
N ALA A 275 -12.88 -33.59 6.92
CA ALA A 275 -13.59 -33.27 8.15
C ALA A 275 -12.65 -33.13 9.37
N ARG A 276 -11.59 -33.96 9.43
CA ARG A 276 -10.54 -33.83 10.46
C ARG A 276 -9.73 -32.56 10.31
N TRP A 277 -9.31 -32.23 9.09
CA TRP A 277 -8.55 -31.04 8.77
C TRP A 277 -9.37 -29.78 9.10
N ILE A 278 -10.63 -29.71 8.70
CA ILE A 278 -11.54 -28.60 9.04
C ILE A 278 -11.63 -28.43 10.57
N LYS A 279 -11.74 -29.53 11.31
CA LYS A 279 -11.80 -29.49 12.78
C LYS A 279 -10.51 -28.97 13.41
N THR A 280 -9.35 -29.33 12.87
CA THR A 280 -8.04 -28.88 13.39
C THR A 280 -7.72 -27.43 13.05
N ARG A 281 -8.31 -26.85 12.01
CA ARG A 281 -8.18 -25.43 11.61
C ARG A 281 -8.98 -24.49 12.51
N ARG A 282 -10.09 -24.98 13.09
CA ARG A 282 -11.06 -24.15 13.81
C ARG A 282 -10.42 -23.41 15.00
N GLY A 283 -10.46 -22.07 14.96
CA GLY A 283 -9.91 -21.22 16.02
C GLY A 283 -8.38 -21.20 16.12
N VAL A 284 -7.67 -21.72 15.12
CA VAL A 284 -6.21 -21.69 15.08
C VAL A 284 -5.72 -20.50 14.29
N SER A 285 -4.99 -19.60 14.97
CA SER A 285 -4.26 -18.51 14.34
C SER A 285 -2.87 -18.97 13.94
N PHE A 286 -2.40 -18.49 12.78
CA PHE A 286 -1.04 -18.69 12.32
C PHE A 286 -0.41 -17.35 12.01
N PHE A 287 0.56 -16.96 12.84
CA PHE A 287 1.41 -15.81 12.65
C PHE A 287 2.79 -16.28 12.16
N PHE A 288 3.29 -15.63 11.11
CA PHE A 288 4.61 -15.95 10.57
C PHE A 288 5.30 -14.69 10.04
N ILE A 289 6.64 -14.67 10.15
CA ILE A 289 7.50 -13.65 9.54
C ILE A 289 8.39 -14.36 8.53
N SER A 290 8.46 -13.85 7.31
CA SER A 290 9.34 -14.36 6.26
C SER A 290 10.00 -13.23 5.50
N SER A 291 11.20 -13.49 4.99
CA SER A 291 11.88 -12.60 4.05
C SER A 291 11.34 -12.77 2.62
N SER A 292 11.78 -11.91 1.71
CA SER A 292 11.51 -12.03 0.26
C SER A 292 12.10 -13.31 -0.34
N TYR A 293 13.04 -13.95 0.33
CA TYR A 293 13.65 -15.23 -0.11
C TYR A 293 12.62 -16.37 -0.27
N VAL A 294 11.43 -16.27 0.32
CA VAL A 294 10.35 -17.24 0.07
C VAL A 294 9.95 -17.32 -1.39
N ASN A 295 10.23 -16.28 -2.17
CA ASN A 295 9.90 -16.15 -3.60
C ASN A 295 11.14 -16.04 -4.49
N ALA A 296 12.32 -16.45 -4.00
CA ALA A 296 13.59 -16.29 -4.69
C ALA A 296 13.62 -16.91 -6.08
N ASP A 297 12.98 -18.08 -6.25
CA ASP A 297 12.92 -18.78 -7.54
C ASP A 297 12.24 -17.96 -8.66
N VAL A 298 11.36 -17.03 -8.30
CA VAL A 298 10.68 -16.13 -9.26
C VAL A 298 11.43 -14.81 -9.42
N LEU A 299 11.96 -14.28 -8.32
CA LEU A 299 12.61 -12.97 -8.31
C LEU A 299 13.98 -13.01 -9.02
N GLY A 300 14.72 -14.12 -8.88
CA GLY A 300 16.07 -14.25 -9.45
C GLY A 300 17.13 -13.47 -8.66
N GLU A 301 18.41 -13.74 -8.98
CA GLU A 301 19.55 -13.12 -8.29
C GLU A 301 19.65 -11.61 -8.56
N ASP A 302 19.27 -11.16 -9.75
CA ASP A 302 19.36 -9.76 -10.17
C ASP A 302 18.51 -8.87 -9.28
N TRP A 303 17.28 -9.28 -8.98
CA TRP A 303 16.40 -8.53 -8.09
C TRP A 303 17.00 -8.35 -6.69
N PHE A 304 17.58 -9.42 -6.12
CA PHE A 304 18.23 -9.31 -4.80
C PHE A 304 19.49 -8.44 -4.87
N THR A 305 20.26 -8.50 -5.94
CA THR A 305 21.44 -7.66 -6.13
C THR A 305 21.07 -6.18 -6.18
N ASP A 306 19.97 -5.84 -6.87
CA ASP A 306 19.46 -4.48 -6.94
C ASP A 306 18.99 -3.99 -5.56
N GLU A 307 18.23 -4.81 -4.84
CA GLU A 307 17.79 -4.48 -3.47
C GLU A 307 18.96 -4.37 -2.48
N PHE A 308 20.01 -5.19 -2.61
CA PHE A 308 21.23 -5.08 -1.79
C PHE A 308 22.00 -3.79 -2.08
N ALA A 309 21.98 -3.29 -3.30
CA ALA A 309 22.59 -2.03 -3.67
C ALA A 309 21.87 -0.82 -3.05
N GLU A 310 20.60 -0.98 -2.62
CA GLU A 310 19.80 0.07 -2.00
C GLU A 310 20.25 0.48 -0.58
N GLY A 311 21.04 -0.34 0.10
CA GLY A 311 21.58 -0.06 1.45
C GLY A 311 20.91 -0.85 2.56
N LEU A 312 21.56 -0.83 3.74
CA LEU A 312 21.29 -1.80 4.81
C LEU A 312 19.88 -1.66 5.42
N GLU A 313 19.43 -0.44 5.69
CA GLU A 313 18.16 -0.22 6.42
C GLU A 313 16.94 -0.67 5.60
N GLY A 314 16.90 -0.30 4.31
CA GLY A 314 15.84 -0.74 3.40
C GLY A 314 15.84 -2.25 3.22
N LEU A 315 17.03 -2.85 3.12
CA LEU A 315 17.22 -4.29 3.00
C LEU A 315 16.69 -5.04 4.24
N GLU A 316 17.11 -4.61 5.45
CA GLU A 316 16.71 -5.27 6.70
C GLU A 316 15.18 -5.30 6.84
N CYS A 317 14.52 -4.17 6.66
CA CYS A 317 13.09 -4.05 6.83
C CYS A 317 12.29 -4.65 5.67
N ASN A 318 12.59 -4.23 4.43
CA ASN A 318 11.74 -4.53 3.27
C ASN A 318 11.99 -5.91 2.69
N VAL A 319 13.23 -6.43 2.74
CA VAL A 319 13.61 -7.71 2.13
C VAL A 319 13.73 -8.81 3.19
N LEU A 320 14.48 -8.55 4.26
CA LEU A 320 14.76 -9.56 5.29
C LEU A 320 13.68 -9.65 6.36
N SER A 321 12.77 -8.68 6.43
CA SER A 321 11.74 -8.58 7.47
C SER A 321 12.33 -8.54 8.89
N ILE A 322 13.42 -7.80 9.07
CA ILE A 322 14.06 -7.53 10.34
C ILE A 322 13.62 -6.14 10.81
N ILE A 323 13.31 -6.00 12.09
CA ILE A 323 12.99 -4.68 12.67
C ILE A 323 14.28 -3.85 12.72
N PRO A 324 14.35 -2.68 12.04
CA PRO A 324 15.53 -1.84 12.11
C PRO A 324 15.75 -1.36 13.55
N LYS A 325 17.01 -1.23 13.93
CA LYS A 325 17.34 -0.65 15.22
C LYS A 325 17.10 0.86 15.16
N LEU A 326 16.44 1.40 16.18
CA LEU A 326 16.35 2.84 16.41
C LEU A 326 17.77 3.37 16.67
N GLU A 327 18.37 4.05 15.69
CA GLU A 327 19.52 4.88 15.94
C GLU A 327 19.00 6.23 16.47
N ALA A 328 19.41 6.59 17.67
CA ALA A 328 19.09 7.88 18.28
C ALA A 328 19.92 9.00 17.63
N GLY A 329 19.78 9.17 16.31
CA GLY A 329 20.33 10.28 15.56
C GLY A 329 19.58 11.58 15.88
N GLN A 330 20.25 12.72 15.79
CA GLN A 330 19.58 14.01 15.93
C GLN A 330 18.85 14.32 14.62
N MET A 331 17.54 14.16 14.62
CA MET A 331 16.72 14.44 13.44
C MET A 331 16.66 15.95 13.16
N PHE A 332 16.73 16.32 11.88
CA PHE A 332 16.66 17.73 11.47
C PHE A 332 15.29 18.35 11.78
N TYR A 333 14.23 17.58 11.61
CA TYR A 333 12.86 17.97 11.93
C TYR A 333 12.45 17.43 13.31
N CYS A 334 13.19 17.80 14.36
CA CYS A 334 13.12 17.22 15.70
C CYS A 334 11.73 17.28 16.36
N ASN A 335 10.86 18.23 15.99
CA ASN A 335 9.49 18.36 16.49
C ASN A 335 8.43 17.77 15.53
N LEU A 336 8.85 17.02 14.50
CA LEU A 336 7.92 16.37 13.60
C LEU A 336 7.15 15.27 14.32
N THR A 337 5.83 15.26 14.16
CA THR A 337 4.94 14.25 14.76
C THR A 337 3.79 13.96 13.81
N MET A 338 3.03 12.89 14.05
CA MET A 338 1.83 12.55 13.25
C MET A 338 0.77 13.67 13.21
N LYS A 339 0.79 14.63 14.14
CA LYS A 339 -0.12 15.79 14.11
C LYS A 339 0.11 16.73 12.92
N HIS A 340 1.29 16.67 12.31
CA HIS A 340 1.63 17.46 11.11
C HIS A 340 1.21 16.78 9.80
N PHE A 341 0.68 15.56 9.90
CA PHE A 341 0.19 14.81 8.74
C PHE A 341 -1.32 14.60 8.83
N TYR A 342 -2.00 14.78 7.71
CA TYR A 342 -3.42 14.45 7.61
C TYR A 342 -3.67 13.33 6.60
N SER A 343 -4.69 12.53 6.88
CA SER A 343 -5.03 11.32 6.13
C SER A 343 -6.31 11.42 5.31
N ASP A 344 -7.07 12.50 5.49
CA ASP A 344 -8.36 12.72 4.84
C ASP A 344 -8.27 13.61 3.57
N GLY A 345 -7.09 13.63 2.93
CA GLY A 345 -6.80 14.49 1.78
C GLY A 345 -7.54 14.15 0.50
N TYR A 346 -8.13 12.96 0.40
CA TYR A 346 -8.84 12.51 -0.79
C TYR A 346 -10.35 12.79 -0.74
N LEU A 347 -10.89 13.23 -1.89
CA LEU A 347 -12.33 13.17 -2.19
C LEU A 347 -12.66 11.79 -2.77
N ASN A 348 -12.94 10.85 -1.88
CA ASN A 348 -13.20 9.46 -2.27
C ASN A 348 -14.40 9.33 -3.22
N GLU A 349 -15.40 10.23 -3.12
CA GLU A 349 -16.54 10.27 -4.03
C GLU A 349 -16.13 10.53 -5.48
N VAL A 350 -14.99 11.20 -5.71
CA VAL A 350 -14.42 11.41 -7.04
C VAL A 350 -13.77 10.12 -7.53
N ILE A 351 -12.95 9.48 -6.68
CA ILE A 351 -12.26 8.22 -7.02
C ILE A 351 -13.28 7.12 -7.36
N GLU A 352 -14.35 7.02 -6.58
CA GLU A 352 -15.42 6.02 -6.76
C GLU A 352 -16.19 6.13 -8.09
N ARG A 353 -16.18 7.30 -8.71
CA ARG A 353 -16.88 7.55 -10.00
C ARG A 353 -16.04 7.13 -11.22
N HIS A 354 -14.76 6.90 -11.03
CA HIS A 354 -13.85 6.56 -12.11
C HIS A 354 -13.56 5.06 -12.14
N PRO A 355 -13.28 4.47 -13.33
CA PRO A 355 -12.90 3.06 -13.45
C PRO A 355 -11.56 2.80 -12.77
N PHE A 356 -11.30 1.52 -12.47
CA PHE A 356 -9.97 1.10 -12.00
C PHE A 356 -8.87 1.46 -13.00
N GLY A 357 -7.71 1.87 -12.47
CA GLY A 357 -6.60 2.31 -13.29
C GLY A 357 -6.71 3.74 -13.82
N TRP A 358 -7.78 4.48 -13.45
CA TRP A 358 -7.84 5.90 -13.78
C TRP A 358 -6.66 6.67 -13.16
N GLU A 359 -5.93 7.38 -14.00
CA GLU A 359 -4.84 8.24 -13.56
C GLU A 359 -5.42 9.49 -12.90
N GLN A 360 -5.20 9.63 -11.60
CA GLN A 360 -5.80 10.68 -10.77
C GLN A 360 -5.26 12.07 -11.14
N ASP A 361 -6.15 13.04 -11.08
CA ASP A 361 -5.85 14.46 -11.22
C ASP A 361 -6.19 15.25 -9.93
N CYS A 362 -6.05 16.56 -9.94
CA CYS A 362 -6.23 17.41 -8.77
C CYS A 362 -7.67 17.48 -8.25
N THR A 363 -8.65 16.93 -8.95
CA THR A 363 -10.05 16.86 -8.47
C THR A 363 -10.23 15.95 -7.26
N VAL A 364 -9.28 15.05 -7.04
CA VAL A 364 -9.28 14.18 -5.85
C VAL A 364 -8.82 14.89 -4.58
N LEU A 365 -8.21 16.07 -4.68
CA LEU A 365 -7.68 16.80 -3.53
C LEU A 365 -8.78 17.56 -2.77
N ARG A 366 -9.13 17.05 -1.59
CA ARG A 366 -10.20 17.61 -0.74
C ARG A 366 -10.04 19.09 -0.40
N TYR A 367 -8.82 19.50 -0.11
CA TYR A 367 -8.53 20.84 0.42
C TYR A 367 -8.02 21.81 -0.63
N LEU A 368 -7.99 21.42 -1.91
CA LEU A 368 -7.59 22.28 -3.00
C LEU A 368 -8.72 23.24 -3.35
N ASP A 369 -8.47 24.54 -3.20
CA ASP A 369 -9.36 25.59 -3.74
C ASP A 369 -8.95 25.92 -5.17
N VAL A 370 -9.68 25.37 -6.12
CA VAL A 370 -9.40 25.56 -7.57
C VAL A 370 -9.62 26.98 -8.06
N SER A 371 -10.24 27.86 -7.26
CA SER A 371 -10.49 29.28 -7.57
C SER A 371 -9.33 30.20 -7.16
N LYS A 372 -8.42 29.70 -6.32
CA LYS A 372 -7.24 30.45 -5.85
C LYS A 372 -6.00 30.12 -6.67
N PRO A 373 -5.00 31.01 -6.73
CA PRO A 373 -3.69 30.66 -7.26
C PRO A 373 -3.12 29.42 -6.56
N LEU A 374 -2.48 28.56 -7.34
CA LEU A 374 -1.70 27.45 -6.81
C LEU A 374 -0.32 27.97 -6.39
N GLU A 375 0.20 27.47 -5.30
CA GLU A 375 1.53 27.82 -4.81
C GLU A 375 2.40 26.56 -4.77
N ALA A 376 3.68 26.69 -5.16
CA ALA A 376 4.61 25.57 -5.15
C ALA A 376 6.01 25.99 -4.70
N GLY A 377 6.68 25.07 -4.01
CA GLY A 377 8.13 25.11 -3.81
C GLY A 377 8.82 24.17 -4.79
N MET A 378 10.01 24.54 -5.28
CA MET A 378 10.79 23.73 -6.20
C MET A 378 12.27 23.69 -5.80
N ASP A 379 12.82 22.50 -5.85
CA ASP A 379 14.26 22.24 -5.83
C ASP A 379 14.71 21.57 -7.13
N ALA A 380 15.90 21.93 -7.60
CA ALA A 380 16.47 21.44 -8.83
C ALA A 380 17.82 20.73 -8.59
N GLY A 381 17.89 19.95 -7.53
CA GLY A 381 19.06 19.14 -7.19
C GLY A 381 19.20 17.89 -8.08
N ASN A 382 19.65 16.79 -7.49
CA ASN A 382 19.82 15.51 -8.19
C ASN A 382 18.48 14.91 -8.67
N MET A 383 17.39 15.31 -8.05
CA MET A 383 16.01 15.04 -8.44
C MET A 383 15.28 16.37 -8.58
N LEU A 384 14.59 16.58 -9.70
CA LEU A 384 13.73 17.75 -9.83
C LEU A 384 12.46 17.54 -9.01
N SER A 385 12.23 18.37 -8.00
CA SER A 385 11.18 18.20 -7.00
C SER A 385 10.30 19.43 -6.88
N MET A 386 8.98 19.20 -6.80
CA MET A 386 8.00 20.25 -6.51
C MET A 386 7.03 19.80 -5.43
N VAL A 387 6.73 20.68 -4.49
CA VAL A 387 5.66 20.50 -3.49
C VAL A 387 4.61 21.60 -3.68
N PHE A 388 3.34 21.22 -3.62
CA PHE A 388 2.21 22.12 -3.91
C PHE A 388 1.33 22.27 -2.67
N GLY A 389 0.91 23.50 -2.42
CA GLY A 389 0.05 23.78 -1.29
C GLY A 389 -0.73 25.08 -1.43
N GLN A 390 -1.61 25.29 -0.46
CA GLN A 390 -2.39 26.52 -0.31
C GLN A 390 -2.61 26.83 1.17
N ARG A 391 -2.63 28.12 1.48
CA ARG A 391 -2.98 28.59 2.82
C ARG A 391 -4.47 28.89 2.92
N SER A 392 -5.10 28.38 3.99
CA SER A 392 -6.47 28.68 4.36
C SER A 392 -6.53 29.11 5.83
N GLY A 393 -6.72 30.40 6.08
CA GLY A 393 -6.65 30.98 7.43
C GLY A 393 -5.29 30.78 8.08
N HIS A 394 -5.27 30.10 9.22
CA HIS A 394 -4.04 29.77 9.97
C HIS A 394 -3.42 28.42 9.57
N ILE A 395 -3.95 27.73 8.57
CA ILE A 395 -3.45 26.42 8.16
C ILE A 395 -2.79 26.54 6.78
N MET A 396 -1.53 26.10 6.69
CA MET A 396 -0.83 25.85 5.43
C MET A 396 -0.88 24.34 5.16
N ARG A 397 -1.52 23.95 4.04
CA ARG A 397 -1.57 22.55 3.62
C ARG A 397 -0.65 22.31 2.43
N VAL A 398 0.23 21.32 2.58
CA VAL A 398 0.95 20.71 1.46
C VAL A 398 0.11 19.53 0.99
N MET A 399 -0.35 19.58 -0.26
CA MET A 399 -1.40 18.69 -0.76
C MET A 399 -0.93 17.73 -1.85
N LYS A 400 0.21 18.01 -2.48
CA LYS A 400 0.75 17.18 -3.55
C LYS A 400 2.25 17.40 -3.70
N GLU A 401 2.97 16.33 -3.99
CA GLU A 401 4.34 16.35 -4.48
C GLU A 401 4.39 15.85 -5.93
N LEU A 402 5.30 16.41 -6.71
CA LEU A 402 5.69 15.91 -8.03
C LEU A 402 7.21 15.94 -8.14
N TYR A 403 7.78 14.94 -8.77
CA TYR A 403 9.22 14.88 -9.02
C TYR A 403 9.54 14.13 -10.30
N THR A 404 10.75 14.29 -10.80
CA THR A 404 11.31 13.49 -11.89
C THR A 404 12.73 13.08 -11.57
N LEU A 405 13.06 11.85 -11.93
CA LEU A 405 14.38 11.27 -11.74
C LEU A 405 15.24 11.41 -13.01
N PRO A 406 16.57 11.55 -12.90
CA PRO A 406 17.45 11.50 -14.06
C PRO A 406 17.24 10.19 -14.87
N PRO A 407 17.33 10.26 -16.20
CA PRO A 407 17.71 11.37 -17.06
C PRO A 407 16.56 12.32 -17.47
N ASN A 408 15.41 12.27 -16.83
CA ASN A 408 14.25 13.06 -17.17
C ASN A 408 14.52 14.58 -17.04
N SER A 409 13.96 15.34 -17.99
CA SER A 409 14.16 16.76 -18.08
C SER A 409 13.11 17.58 -17.33
N VAL A 410 13.35 18.89 -17.22
CA VAL A 410 12.40 19.88 -16.73
C VAL A 410 11.06 19.80 -17.48
N ARG A 411 11.08 19.40 -18.76
CA ARG A 411 9.88 19.23 -19.59
C ARG A 411 8.96 18.14 -19.02
N VAL A 412 9.51 16.99 -18.65
CA VAL A 412 8.73 15.88 -18.08
C VAL A 412 8.04 16.27 -16.78
N LEU A 413 8.72 17.06 -15.92
CA LEU A 413 8.11 17.58 -14.70
C LEU A 413 6.95 18.55 -15.01
N ALA A 414 7.14 19.43 -16.00
CA ALA A 414 6.10 20.35 -16.46
C ALA A 414 4.89 19.60 -17.04
N ASP A 415 5.09 18.54 -17.82
CA ASP A 415 4.01 17.75 -18.40
C ASP A 415 3.22 17.02 -17.32
N ARG A 416 3.88 16.46 -16.30
CA ARG A 416 3.21 15.87 -15.10
C ARG A 416 2.37 16.93 -14.36
N PHE A 417 2.90 18.13 -14.21
CA PHE A 417 2.17 19.25 -13.62
C PHE A 417 0.93 19.60 -14.45
N LEU A 418 1.08 19.78 -15.75
CA LEU A 418 0.01 20.15 -16.67
C LEU A 418 -1.10 19.11 -16.69
N TYR A 419 -0.73 17.83 -16.68
CA TYR A 419 -1.68 16.72 -16.60
C TYR A 419 -2.45 16.76 -15.28
N TYR A 420 -1.74 16.73 -14.15
CA TYR A 420 -2.36 16.61 -12.83
C TYR A 420 -3.25 17.81 -12.47
N PHE A 421 -2.81 19.03 -12.78
CA PHE A 421 -3.56 20.26 -12.49
C PHE A 421 -4.40 20.76 -13.67
N LYS A 422 -4.65 19.92 -14.67
CA LYS A 422 -5.52 20.28 -15.82
C LYS A 422 -6.89 20.81 -15.39
N PRO A 423 -7.60 20.23 -14.39
CA PRO A 423 -8.91 20.74 -13.95
C PRO A 423 -8.85 22.00 -13.09
N HIS A 424 -7.68 22.46 -12.64
CA HIS A 424 -7.57 23.65 -11.79
C HIS A 424 -8.02 24.90 -12.54
N ARG A 425 -8.95 25.69 -11.95
CA ARG A 425 -9.59 26.81 -12.66
C ARG A 425 -8.71 28.05 -12.75
N ARG A 426 -8.10 28.44 -11.61
CA ARG A 426 -7.24 29.63 -11.54
C ARG A 426 -5.83 29.31 -12.02
N LYS A 427 -5.58 29.43 -13.30
CA LYS A 427 -4.31 29.07 -13.95
C LYS A 427 -3.14 30.02 -13.60
N ILE A 428 -2.93 30.30 -12.33
CA ILE A 428 -1.80 31.06 -11.80
C ILE A 428 -1.02 30.14 -10.86
N LEU A 429 0.28 29.98 -11.14
CA LEU A 429 1.22 29.27 -10.29
C LEU A 429 2.22 30.26 -9.70
N LYS A 430 2.25 30.39 -8.36
CA LYS A 430 3.31 31.11 -7.64
C LYS A 430 4.42 30.13 -7.29
N LEU A 431 5.56 30.25 -7.95
CA LEU A 431 6.68 29.32 -7.81
C LEU A 431 7.79 29.92 -6.94
N TYR A 432 8.05 29.25 -5.82
CA TYR A 432 9.16 29.54 -4.89
C TYR A 432 10.24 28.49 -5.12
N TYR A 433 11.50 28.89 -5.28
CA TYR A 433 12.55 27.99 -5.73
C TYR A 433 13.93 28.42 -5.25
N ASP A 434 14.93 27.53 -5.36
CA ASP A 434 16.30 27.88 -5.06
C ASP A 434 16.79 29.02 -5.98
N ARG A 435 17.36 30.07 -5.40
CA ARG A 435 17.97 31.17 -6.14
C ARG A 435 19.05 30.72 -7.13
N ALA A 436 19.74 29.60 -6.84
CA ALA A 436 20.71 29.01 -7.76
C ALA A 436 20.12 28.71 -9.15
N MET A 437 18.82 28.44 -9.21
CA MET A 437 18.11 28.23 -10.47
C MET A 437 18.09 29.46 -11.38
N ASN A 438 18.31 30.67 -10.85
CA ASN A 438 18.45 31.90 -11.66
C ASN A 438 19.83 32.05 -12.33
N ASN A 439 20.84 31.31 -11.83
CA ASN A 439 22.23 31.42 -12.30
C ASN A 439 22.67 30.22 -13.14
N TYR A 440 21.98 29.07 -12.99
CA TYR A 440 22.30 27.86 -13.72
C TYR A 440 21.78 27.95 -15.14
N LYS A 441 22.66 28.33 -16.06
CA LYS A 441 22.38 28.35 -17.49
C LYS A 441 22.66 26.95 -18.06
N GLY A 442 21.59 26.14 -18.23
CA GLY A 442 21.56 25.07 -19.20
C GLY A 442 21.65 25.66 -20.61
N VAL A 443 21.31 24.96 -21.66
CA VAL A 443 21.38 25.50 -23.02
C VAL A 443 20.47 26.72 -23.16
N GLY A 444 21.02 27.93 -23.00
CA GLY A 444 20.44 29.22 -23.39
C GLY A 444 19.59 29.97 -22.34
N ALA A 445 18.95 29.37 -21.38
CA ALA A 445 18.12 30.02 -20.34
C ALA A 445 18.39 29.43 -18.95
N ASP A 446 18.16 30.24 -17.91
CA ASP A 446 18.20 29.73 -16.53
C ASP A 446 17.05 28.73 -16.26
N MET A 447 17.23 27.85 -15.28
CA MET A 447 16.29 26.77 -15.02
C MET A 447 14.93 27.28 -14.55
N ALA A 448 14.85 28.37 -13.81
CA ALA A 448 13.60 28.98 -13.39
C ALA A 448 12.78 29.47 -14.61
N THR A 449 13.45 30.06 -15.59
CA THR A 449 12.83 30.47 -16.86
C THR A 449 12.41 29.25 -17.70
N GLN A 450 13.20 28.18 -17.71
CA GLN A 450 12.85 26.96 -18.45
C GLN A 450 11.59 26.32 -17.90
N ILE A 451 11.47 26.12 -16.57
CA ILE A 451 10.25 25.52 -15.98
C ILE A 451 9.03 26.41 -16.21
N LYS A 452 9.18 27.74 -16.09
CA LYS A 452 8.13 28.69 -16.41
C LYS A 452 7.66 28.52 -17.87
N LYS A 453 8.57 28.52 -18.83
CA LYS A 453 8.25 28.35 -20.25
C LYS A 453 7.54 27.01 -20.50
N ASN A 454 8.05 25.93 -19.93
CA ASN A 454 7.48 24.59 -20.12
C ASN A 454 6.11 24.40 -19.49
N ILE A 455 5.75 25.16 -18.46
CA ILE A 455 4.40 25.17 -17.88
C ILE A 455 3.46 26.08 -18.69
N GLU A 456 3.93 27.25 -19.15
CA GLU A 456 3.12 28.21 -19.91
C GLU A 456 2.89 27.77 -21.36
N THR A 457 3.76 26.89 -21.90
CA THR A 457 3.70 26.37 -23.26
C THR A 457 3.86 24.86 -23.28
N ASP A 458 2.95 24.13 -23.92
CA ASP A 458 3.01 22.68 -24.05
C ASP A 458 4.12 22.19 -25.02
N ALA A 459 4.23 20.86 -25.22
CA ALA A 459 5.23 20.27 -26.10
C ALA A 459 5.07 20.69 -27.57
N ASP A 460 3.83 20.97 -27.98
CA ASP A 460 3.48 21.38 -29.36
C ASP A 460 3.60 22.87 -29.59
N GLY A 461 4.02 23.64 -28.55
CA GLY A 461 4.18 25.09 -28.64
C GLY A 461 2.90 25.90 -28.37
N ASN A 462 1.81 25.26 -27.98
CA ASN A 462 0.55 25.93 -27.67
C ASN A 462 0.57 26.50 -26.26
N ARG A 463 -0.17 27.59 -26.03
CA ARG A 463 -0.34 28.17 -24.71
C ARG A 463 -1.24 27.26 -23.85
N THR A 464 -0.77 26.91 -22.65
CA THR A 464 -1.50 26.05 -21.68
C THR A 464 -2.57 26.81 -20.87
N GLY A 465 -2.54 28.15 -20.94
CA GLY A 465 -3.36 29.05 -20.12
C GLY A 465 -2.78 29.30 -18.72
N TRP A 466 -1.75 28.57 -18.28
CA TRP A 466 -1.05 28.85 -17.04
C TRP A 466 -0.19 30.11 -17.13
N GLN A 467 -0.12 30.85 -16.02
CA GLN A 467 0.78 31.97 -15.78
C GLN A 467 1.66 31.68 -14.58
N VAL A 468 2.97 31.54 -14.78
CA VAL A 468 3.92 31.25 -13.70
C VAL A 468 4.56 32.55 -13.20
N GLN A 469 4.39 32.80 -11.91
CA GLN A 469 5.01 33.92 -11.18
C GLN A 469 6.25 33.41 -10.44
N LEU A 470 7.43 33.86 -10.85
CA LEU A 470 8.71 33.52 -10.23
C LEU A 470 8.90 34.34 -8.96
N MET A 471 8.65 33.74 -7.79
CA MET A 471 8.59 34.44 -6.50
C MET A 471 9.96 34.60 -5.84
N SER A 472 10.97 33.81 -6.24
CA SER A 472 12.32 33.84 -5.65
C SER A 472 13.31 34.76 -6.35
N LEU A 473 12.84 35.59 -7.29
CA LEU A 473 13.67 36.63 -7.89
C LEU A 473 14.15 37.63 -6.82
N GLY A 474 15.48 37.81 -6.71
CA GLY A 474 16.07 38.67 -5.67
C GLY A 474 15.93 38.16 -4.23
N GLN A 475 15.63 36.90 -4.02
CA GLN A 475 15.65 36.29 -2.69
C GLN A 475 17.11 36.07 -2.23
N GLY A 476 17.41 36.44 -0.98
CA GLY A 476 18.70 36.14 -0.35
C GLY A 476 18.86 34.65 -0.03
N ASN A 477 20.08 34.24 0.33
CA ASN A 477 20.33 32.87 0.74
C ASN A 477 19.57 32.54 2.04
N ILE A 478 18.92 31.38 2.07
CA ILE A 478 18.32 30.81 3.28
C ILE A 478 19.38 29.94 3.95
N GLY A 479 20.00 30.47 5.01
CA GLY A 479 21.03 29.73 5.76
C GLY A 479 20.45 28.54 6.51
N SER A 480 21.21 27.45 6.61
CA SER A 480 20.76 26.19 7.24
C SER A 480 20.34 26.35 8.70
N ASN A 481 21.05 27.18 9.47
CA ASN A 481 20.65 27.49 10.86
C ASN A 481 19.29 28.19 10.95
N LEU A 482 19.00 29.08 10.00
CA LEU A 482 17.69 29.73 9.91
C LEU A 482 16.60 28.69 9.61
N GLU A 483 16.86 27.82 8.67
CA GLU A 483 15.95 26.73 8.28
C GLU A 483 15.67 25.82 9.47
N TYR A 484 16.70 25.29 10.13
CA TYR A 484 16.56 24.42 11.30
C TYR A 484 15.71 25.06 12.41
N ARG A 485 16.08 26.28 12.81
CA ARG A 485 15.36 26.99 13.88
C ARG A 485 13.93 27.35 13.52
N PHE A 486 13.68 27.71 12.26
CA PHE A 486 12.34 28.03 11.80
C PHE A 486 11.44 26.80 11.83
N PHE A 487 11.90 25.66 11.29
CA PHE A 487 11.12 24.41 11.34
C PHE A 487 10.98 23.86 12.75
N MET A 488 12.00 23.97 13.61
CA MET A 488 11.90 23.61 15.02
C MET A 488 10.75 24.37 15.70
N ASP A 489 10.66 25.68 15.48
CA ASP A 489 9.60 26.51 16.05
C ASP A 489 8.24 26.24 15.38
N LEU A 490 8.19 26.11 14.05
CA LEU A 490 6.95 25.86 13.30
C LEU A 490 6.31 24.53 13.72
N LEU A 491 7.11 23.48 13.88
CA LEU A 491 6.66 22.14 14.24
C LEU A 491 6.45 21.96 15.75
N SER A 492 6.85 22.91 16.60
CA SER A 492 6.58 22.86 18.05
C SER A 492 5.11 23.09 18.40
N GLY A 493 4.31 23.59 17.46
CA GLY A 493 2.91 23.95 17.69
C GLY A 493 2.72 25.23 18.52
N ASN A 494 3.78 25.98 18.78
CA ASN A 494 3.70 27.25 19.50
C ASN A 494 3.12 28.33 18.58
N LEU A 495 1.79 28.51 18.64
CA LEU A 495 1.03 29.47 17.82
C LEU A 495 1.24 30.94 18.27
N GLU A 496 1.87 31.21 19.43
CA GLU A 496 2.14 32.56 19.93
C GLU A 496 3.02 33.37 18.97
N ARG A 497 3.72 32.72 18.06
CA ARG A 497 4.59 33.37 17.06
C ARG A 497 3.88 33.78 15.77
N ASN A 498 2.54 33.81 15.74
CA ASN A 498 1.73 34.17 14.56
C ASN A 498 2.09 33.41 13.26
N LEU A 499 2.71 32.24 13.38
CA LEU A 499 2.92 31.33 12.28
C LEU A 499 1.64 30.54 12.01
N PHE A 500 1.62 29.83 10.92
CA PHE A 500 0.53 28.90 10.57
C PHE A 500 0.83 27.50 11.09
N LEU A 501 -0.21 26.70 11.23
CA LEU A 501 -0.09 25.26 11.38
C LEU A 501 0.27 24.64 10.03
N LEU A 502 1.40 23.94 9.95
CA LEU A 502 1.80 23.20 8.77
C LEU A 502 1.16 21.80 8.80
N LEU A 503 0.40 21.47 7.80
CA LEU A 503 -0.19 20.14 7.59
C LEU A 503 0.22 19.59 6.23
N ILE A 504 0.67 18.34 6.19
CA ILE A 504 1.14 17.65 4.99
C ILE A 504 0.24 16.44 4.72
N ASP A 505 -0.19 16.27 3.48
CA ASP A 505 -0.96 15.10 3.07
C ASP A 505 -0.05 13.88 3.01
N GLN A 506 -0.24 12.94 3.95
CA GLN A 506 0.65 11.77 4.04
C GLN A 506 0.54 10.81 2.83
N TYR A 507 -0.56 10.84 2.08
CA TYR A 507 -0.80 9.95 0.95
C TYR A 507 -0.50 10.57 -0.41
N ASN A 508 -0.64 11.89 -0.51
CA ASN A 508 -0.28 12.63 -1.71
C ASN A 508 1.14 13.20 -1.67
N CYS A 509 1.80 13.15 -0.49
CA CYS A 509 3.18 13.56 -0.28
C CYS A 509 3.97 12.49 0.51
N PRO A 510 3.94 11.19 0.10
CA PRO A 510 4.56 10.11 0.87
C PRO A 510 6.09 10.20 0.89
N ASN A 511 6.69 10.68 -0.20
CA ASN A 511 8.15 10.79 -0.27
C ASN A 511 8.64 12.00 0.52
N LEU A 512 7.93 13.14 0.48
CA LEU A 512 8.23 14.29 1.35
C LEU A 512 8.16 13.88 2.83
N LYS A 513 7.13 13.11 3.21
CA LYS A 513 6.99 12.56 4.55
C LYS A 513 8.22 11.74 4.92
N SER A 514 8.61 10.77 4.07
CA SER A 514 9.78 9.91 4.27
C SER A 514 11.06 10.73 4.40
N GLU A 515 11.33 11.67 3.48
CA GLU A 515 12.50 12.54 3.57
C GLU A 515 12.55 13.35 4.88
N MET A 516 11.43 13.88 5.37
CA MET A 516 11.39 14.60 6.65
C MET A 516 11.68 13.70 7.84
N GLU A 517 11.29 12.44 7.78
CA GLU A 517 11.47 11.44 8.83
C GLU A 517 12.91 10.94 8.94
N VAL A 518 13.62 10.84 7.80
CA VAL A 518 14.99 10.28 7.74
C VAL A 518 16.08 11.34 7.68
N THR A 519 15.75 12.63 7.54
CA THR A 519 16.75 13.69 7.44
C THR A 519 17.40 13.96 8.80
N GLU A 520 18.66 13.62 8.92
CA GLU A 520 19.47 13.85 10.11
C GLU A 520 20.14 15.24 10.11
N THR A 521 20.58 15.67 11.31
CA THR A 521 21.42 16.84 11.47
C THR A 521 22.90 16.50 11.31
N LYS A 522 23.64 17.44 10.74
CA LYS A 522 25.10 17.42 10.74
C LYS A 522 25.62 18.73 11.30
N ILE A 523 26.65 18.67 12.14
CA ILE A 523 27.37 19.86 12.59
C ILE A 523 28.45 20.17 11.57
N ALA A 524 28.37 21.34 10.93
CA ALA A 524 29.38 21.84 10.00
C ALA A 524 30.11 23.03 10.63
N SER A 525 31.40 23.19 10.32
CA SER A 525 32.17 24.37 10.71
C SER A 525 31.74 25.57 9.86
N GLY A 526 31.23 26.58 10.51
CA GLY A 526 30.88 27.85 9.86
C GLY A 526 32.03 28.86 9.88
N PRO A 527 31.84 30.03 9.23
CA PRO A 527 32.77 31.15 9.35
C PRO A 527 33.00 31.49 10.81
N ASN A 528 34.24 31.80 11.18
CA ASN A 528 34.66 32.14 12.55
C ASN A 528 34.47 31.03 13.58
N SER A 529 34.66 29.75 13.19
CA SER A 529 34.57 28.58 14.08
C SER A 529 33.18 28.38 14.74
N ALA A 530 32.14 29.03 14.25
CA ALA A 530 30.78 28.81 14.71
C ALA A 530 30.25 27.44 14.22
N SER A 531 29.67 26.66 15.14
CA SER A 531 28.99 25.40 14.76
C SER A 531 27.66 25.71 14.07
N LEU A 532 27.48 25.17 12.86
CA LEU A 532 26.26 25.29 12.08
C LEU A 532 25.54 23.94 12.02
N ILE A 533 24.24 23.93 12.33
CA ILE A 533 23.39 22.77 12.11
C ILE A 533 22.92 22.78 10.66
N VAL A 534 23.24 21.72 9.93
CA VAL A 534 22.87 21.54 8.52
C VAL A 534 22.20 20.20 8.32
N LYS A 535 21.42 20.04 7.25
CA LYS A 535 20.92 18.73 6.82
C LYS A 535 22.09 17.83 6.43
N GLN A 536 22.04 16.58 6.87
CA GLN A 536 22.95 15.55 6.36
C GLN A 536 22.46 15.14 4.97
N LYS A 537 23.31 15.37 3.96
CA LYS A 537 22.95 15.13 2.54
C LYS A 537 23.57 13.84 1.99
N THR A 538 23.72 12.81 2.82
CA THR A 538 24.20 11.50 2.38
C THR A 538 23.21 10.84 1.43
N GLY A 539 21.92 10.99 1.66
CA GLY A 539 20.83 10.49 0.81
C GLY A 539 20.85 11.03 -0.62
N ASP A 540 21.35 12.26 -0.83
CA ASP A 540 21.43 12.88 -2.17
C ASP A 540 22.42 12.17 -3.11
N LYS A 541 23.30 11.28 -2.58
CA LYS A 541 24.28 10.50 -3.34
C LYS A 541 23.86 9.08 -3.62
N LEU A 542 22.68 8.69 -3.18
CA LEU A 542 22.13 7.35 -3.36
C LEU A 542 21.73 7.07 -4.82
N PRO A 543 21.56 5.80 -5.20
CA PRO A 543 21.03 5.44 -6.50
C PRO A 543 19.70 6.13 -6.81
N THR A 544 19.47 6.42 -8.08
CA THR A 544 18.38 7.28 -8.56
C THR A 544 16.99 6.88 -8.03
N HIS A 545 16.71 5.58 -7.90
CA HIS A 545 15.41 5.06 -7.46
C HIS A 545 15.15 5.28 -5.95
N ARG A 546 16.21 5.51 -5.15
CA ARG A 546 16.11 5.81 -3.71
C ARG A 546 15.92 7.29 -3.40
N LEU A 547 16.32 8.18 -4.33
CA LEU A 547 16.27 9.62 -4.13
C LEU A 547 14.91 10.12 -3.62
N PRO A 548 13.74 9.64 -4.13
CA PRO A 548 12.45 10.17 -3.69
C PRO A 548 12.16 10.00 -2.19
N LYS A 549 12.75 9.02 -1.53
CA LYS A 549 12.42 8.70 -0.12
C LYS A 549 13.51 9.12 0.86
N GLU A 550 14.77 9.20 0.40
CA GLU A 550 15.93 9.29 1.27
C GLU A 550 16.84 10.49 0.96
N SER A 551 16.56 11.23 -0.13
CA SER A 551 17.26 12.48 -0.40
C SER A 551 16.70 13.65 0.41
N THR A 552 17.21 14.85 0.17
CA THR A 552 16.68 16.07 0.78
C THR A 552 15.99 16.98 -0.23
N ASN A 553 15.73 16.50 -1.45
CA ASN A 553 15.24 17.34 -2.55
C ASN A 553 13.81 17.85 -2.33
N LEU A 554 12.88 16.99 -1.88
CA LEU A 554 11.50 17.40 -1.57
C LEU A 554 11.46 18.28 -0.32
N THR A 555 12.29 17.99 0.69
CA THR A 555 12.40 18.83 1.87
C THR A 555 13.07 20.17 1.56
N ASP A 556 13.95 20.25 0.58
CA ASP A 556 14.50 21.53 0.10
C ASP A 556 13.44 22.29 -0.73
N ALA A 557 12.63 21.62 -1.56
CA ALA A 557 11.46 22.23 -2.20
C ALA A 557 10.47 22.79 -1.15
N LEU A 558 10.18 22.04 -0.08
CA LEU A 558 9.36 22.49 1.05
C LEU A 558 9.99 23.72 1.75
N LYS A 559 11.30 23.74 1.93
CA LYS A 559 12.03 24.88 2.47
C LYS A 559 11.72 26.16 1.71
N TYR A 560 11.85 26.16 0.37
CA TYR A 560 11.56 27.32 -0.46
C TYR A 560 10.09 27.72 -0.41
N PHE A 561 9.19 26.75 -0.34
CA PHE A 561 7.76 26.99 -0.20
C PHE A 561 7.38 27.65 1.11
N ILE A 562 8.04 27.30 2.23
CA ILE A 562 7.68 27.75 3.57
C ILE A 562 8.50 28.96 4.02
N LEU A 563 9.83 29.01 3.76
CA LEU A 563 10.68 30.11 4.22
C LEU A 563 10.63 31.32 3.27
N ARG A 564 9.46 31.93 3.14
CA ARG A 564 9.23 33.16 2.39
C ARG A 564 9.63 34.38 3.21
N LYS A 565 9.95 35.48 2.54
CA LYS A 565 10.34 36.74 3.19
C LYS A 565 9.30 37.19 4.23
N GLU A 566 8.01 37.12 3.88
CA GLU A 566 6.91 37.49 4.76
C GLU A 566 6.84 36.61 6.02
N TYR A 567 6.98 35.30 5.90
CA TYR A 567 6.91 34.39 7.04
C TYR A 567 8.15 34.47 7.94
N ILE A 568 9.32 34.62 7.34
CA ILE A 568 10.57 34.86 8.10
C ILE A 568 10.46 36.18 8.90
N ARG A 569 9.88 37.23 8.32
CA ARG A 569 9.68 38.50 9.00
C ARG A 569 8.75 38.36 10.19
N VAL A 570 7.60 37.72 10.04
CA VAL A 570 6.63 37.46 11.12
C VAL A 570 7.28 36.65 12.23
N TRP A 571 7.98 35.57 11.89
CA TRP A 571 8.67 34.72 12.85
C TRP A 571 9.75 35.49 13.67
N ARG A 572 10.53 36.38 13.03
CA ARG A 572 11.54 37.22 13.70
C ARG A 572 10.90 38.20 14.68
N ILE A 573 9.79 38.82 14.32
CA ILE A 573 9.06 39.77 15.19
C ILE A 573 8.54 39.03 16.43
N GLY A 574 7.92 37.84 16.26
CA GLY A 574 7.44 37.02 17.38
C GLY A 574 8.55 36.62 18.35
N ARG A 575 9.77 36.38 17.89
CA ARG A 575 10.95 36.10 18.75
C ARG A 575 11.41 37.29 19.58
N SER A 576 11.34 38.49 19.01
CA SER A 576 11.77 39.70 19.74
C SER A 576 10.81 40.05 20.88
N VAL A 577 9.52 39.77 20.73
CA VAL A 577 8.49 40.01 21.76
C VAL A 577 8.60 39.01 22.91
N SER A 578 8.86 37.74 22.64
CA SER A 578 9.02 36.71 23.69
C SER A 578 10.32 36.86 24.51
N GLY A 579 11.37 37.45 23.94
CA GLY A 579 12.61 37.77 24.66
C GLY A 579 12.49 38.97 25.61
N ALA A 580 11.51 39.85 25.41
CA ALA A 580 11.26 41.01 26.29
C ALA A 580 10.35 40.68 27.49
N ALA A 581 9.66 39.54 27.48
CA ALA A 581 8.79 39.10 28.57
C ALA A 581 9.51 38.22 29.62
N SER A 582 10.80 37.94 29.45
CA SER A 582 11.63 37.12 30.37
C SER A 582 12.77 37.93 31.04
N VAL A 583 12.59 39.23 31.24
CA VAL A 583 13.49 40.05 32.08
C VAL A 583 12.75 40.50 33.33
#